data_543ced0b478bcaf2de65121063794927
#
_entry.id   543ced0b478bcaf2de65121063794927
#
_cell.length_a   1.000
_cell.length_b   1.000
_cell.length_c   1.000
_cell.angle_alpha   90.00
_cell.angle_beta   90.00
_cell.angle_gamma   90.00
#
_symmetry.space_group_name_H-M   'P 1'
#
loop_
_entity.id
_entity.type
_entity.pdbx_description
1 polymer ?
#
loop_
_entity_poly.entity_id
_entity_poly.type
_entity_poly.pdbx_seq_one_letter_code
_entity_poly.pdbx_strand_id
1 'polypeptide(L)'
;LATLKALSPEVDAKLRNALHDAMELSVVNVPVLSGSVAVCPDVSGSMSSPVTGYRPGATSVVRCIDVGDLVTASVLRKNPKARVMPFEVGVREATLEARDTILTNAAKLAALGGGGTNCSAPLAALNAAGLAPDLVIFVSDNQSWVDGRQGRQATAMMAEWGRLKARNRAAKLVCIDIQPLGTTQAAERRDVLNIGGFSDQVFDQIADFAAGRMGPDHWVGQIRAVAL
;
A
#
# COMPACT_ATOMS: atom_id res chain seq x y z
N LEU A 1 -7.93 10.34 9.81
CA LEU A 1 -7.41 9.25 10.64
C LEU A 1 -6.70 9.76 11.89
N ALA A 2 -5.69 10.65 11.77
CA ALA A 2 -4.93 11.16 12.92
C ALA A 2 -5.85 11.78 13.98
N THR A 3 -6.75 12.67 13.58
CA THR A 3 -7.77 13.26 14.46
C THR A 3 -8.59 12.19 15.17
N LEU A 4 -9.10 11.19 14.44
CA LEU A 4 -9.92 10.12 14.99
C LEU A 4 -9.18 9.30 16.06
N LYS A 5 -7.89 9.01 15.82
CA LYS A 5 -7.04 8.27 16.77
C LYS A 5 -6.63 9.09 18.00
N ALA A 6 -6.58 10.42 17.87
CA ALA A 6 -6.24 11.33 18.96
C ALA A 6 -7.45 11.71 19.82
N LEU A 7 -8.67 11.32 19.44
CA LEU A 7 -9.87 11.64 20.22
C LEU A 7 -9.89 10.93 21.57
N SER A 8 -10.18 11.71 22.62
CA SER A 8 -10.52 11.14 23.93
C SER A 8 -11.76 10.25 23.83
N PRO A 9 -11.85 9.16 24.62
CA PRO A 9 -13.06 8.33 24.74
C PRO A 9 -14.32 9.12 25.11
N GLU A 10 -14.16 10.27 25.79
CA GLU A 10 -15.24 11.13 26.28
C GLU A 10 -15.84 12.03 25.19
N VAL A 11 -15.24 12.09 23.99
CA VAL A 11 -15.74 12.93 22.90
C VAL A 11 -17.11 12.44 22.45
N ASP A 12 -18.01 13.39 22.21
CA ASP A 12 -19.38 13.16 21.75
C ASP A 12 -19.41 12.19 20.56
N ALA A 13 -20.29 11.20 20.63
CA ALA A 13 -20.48 10.19 19.59
C ALA A 13 -20.82 10.82 18.24
N LYS A 14 -21.51 11.96 18.19
CA LYS A 14 -21.83 12.67 16.96
C LYS A 14 -20.56 13.13 16.22
N LEU A 15 -19.58 13.69 16.96
CA LEU A 15 -18.32 14.11 16.35
C LEU A 15 -17.53 12.91 15.84
N ARG A 16 -17.49 11.83 16.62
CA ARG A 16 -16.84 10.59 16.20
C ARG A 16 -17.46 10.03 14.94
N ASN A 17 -18.81 9.95 14.89
CA ASN A 17 -19.55 9.47 13.71
C ASN A 17 -19.30 10.37 12.49
N ALA A 18 -19.32 11.69 12.64
CA ALA A 18 -19.02 12.62 11.55
C ALA A 18 -17.61 12.40 10.97
N LEU A 19 -16.62 12.07 11.79
CA LEU A 19 -15.27 11.73 11.32
C LEU A 19 -15.24 10.37 10.59
N HIS A 20 -16.01 9.38 11.03
CA HIS A 20 -16.18 8.12 10.32
C HIS A 20 -16.81 8.36 8.95
N ASP A 21 -17.91 9.15 8.89
CA ASP A 21 -18.59 9.48 7.64
C ASP A 21 -17.65 10.24 6.67
N ALA A 22 -16.84 11.18 7.19
CA ALA A 22 -15.86 11.91 6.39
C ALA A 22 -14.79 10.97 5.80
N MET A 23 -14.38 9.92 6.53
CA MET A 23 -13.45 8.93 6.00
C MET A 23 -14.09 8.09 4.89
N GLU A 24 -15.36 7.69 5.03
CA GLU A 24 -16.08 6.98 3.96
C GLU A 24 -16.24 7.86 2.71
N LEU A 25 -16.53 9.15 2.88
CA LEU A 25 -16.63 10.10 1.77
C LEU A 25 -15.28 10.30 1.05
N SER A 26 -14.16 10.27 1.75
CA SER A 26 -12.83 10.47 1.15
C SER A 26 -12.47 9.40 0.11
N VAL A 27 -13.13 8.23 0.14
CA VAL A 27 -12.94 7.16 -0.86
C VAL A 27 -13.32 7.60 -2.28
N VAL A 28 -14.06 8.69 -2.45
CA VAL A 28 -14.38 9.20 -3.78
C VAL A 28 -13.13 9.47 -4.61
N ASN A 29 -12.02 9.85 -3.95
CA ASN A 29 -10.73 10.15 -4.56
C ASN A 29 -9.96 8.88 -5.00
N VAL A 30 -10.38 7.68 -4.56
CA VAL A 30 -9.72 6.43 -4.94
C VAL A 30 -10.25 5.99 -6.31
N PRO A 31 -9.36 5.75 -7.30
CA PRO A 31 -9.79 5.39 -8.64
C PRO A 31 -10.29 3.94 -8.72
N VAL A 32 -11.15 3.69 -9.70
CA VAL A 32 -11.42 2.34 -10.18
C VAL A 32 -10.25 1.95 -11.08
N LEU A 33 -9.56 0.87 -10.71
CA LEU A 33 -8.40 0.36 -11.44
C LEU A 33 -8.84 -0.67 -12.48
N SER A 34 -8.26 -0.58 -13.67
CA SER A 34 -8.56 -1.52 -14.76
C SER A 34 -7.79 -2.82 -14.60
N GLY A 35 -8.40 -3.93 -15.01
CA GLY A 35 -7.79 -5.25 -14.96
C GLY A 35 -7.86 -5.92 -13.59
N SER A 36 -7.06 -6.95 -13.43
CA SER A 36 -6.95 -7.71 -12.18
C SER A 36 -5.93 -7.05 -11.25
N VAL A 37 -6.32 -6.81 -10.00
CA VAL A 37 -5.51 -6.08 -9.01
C VAL A 37 -5.21 -6.99 -7.83
N ALA A 38 -3.95 -6.99 -7.38
CA ALA A 38 -3.54 -7.53 -6.09
C ALA A 38 -2.97 -6.40 -5.22
N VAL A 39 -3.40 -6.34 -3.96
CA VAL A 39 -2.89 -5.37 -2.97
C VAL A 39 -2.25 -6.14 -1.84
N CYS A 40 -1.01 -5.83 -1.55
CA CYS A 40 -0.14 -6.54 -0.61
C CYS A 40 0.27 -5.58 0.52
N PRO A 41 -0.58 -5.39 1.56
CA PRO A 41 -0.20 -4.61 2.72
C PRO A 41 0.78 -5.40 3.59
N ASP A 42 1.84 -4.73 3.99
CA ASP A 42 2.77 -5.21 5.00
C ASP A 42 2.12 -5.11 6.38
N VAL A 43 2.05 -6.24 7.09
CA VAL A 43 1.53 -6.33 8.46
C VAL A 43 2.61 -6.78 9.44
N SER A 44 3.89 -6.63 9.08
CA SER A 44 5.03 -6.99 9.92
C SER A 44 5.16 -6.11 11.17
N GLY A 45 6.00 -6.53 12.10
CA GLY A 45 6.18 -5.84 13.38
C GLY A 45 6.68 -4.40 13.25
N SER A 46 7.53 -4.09 12.24
CA SER A 46 8.04 -2.73 11.99
C SER A 46 6.92 -1.75 11.64
N MET A 47 5.86 -2.20 11.00
CA MET A 47 4.68 -1.41 10.65
C MET A 47 3.95 -0.83 11.88
N SER A 48 4.26 -1.28 13.08
CA SER A 48 3.77 -0.69 14.34
C SER A 48 4.43 0.66 14.68
N SER A 49 5.49 1.05 13.97
CA SER A 49 6.20 2.31 14.17
C SER A 49 5.34 3.52 13.80
N PRO A 50 5.47 4.66 14.53
CA PRO A 50 4.81 5.90 14.16
C PRO A 50 5.23 6.36 12.76
N VAL A 51 4.28 6.85 11.95
CA VAL A 51 4.56 7.32 10.57
C VAL A 51 5.59 8.47 10.51
N THR A 52 5.75 9.23 11.60
CA THR A 52 6.76 10.30 11.70
C THR A 52 8.11 9.81 12.20
N GLY A 53 8.25 8.50 12.48
CA GLY A 53 9.33 7.98 13.30
C GLY A 53 9.20 8.47 14.77
N TYR A 54 10.11 8.04 15.60
CA TYR A 54 10.17 8.47 17.01
C TYR A 54 10.87 9.82 17.12
N ARG A 55 10.08 10.88 17.31
CA ARG A 55 10.58 12.26 17.42
C ARG A 55 10.09 12.89 18.74
N PRO A 56 10.97 13.29 19.66
CA PRO A 56 10.58 13.94 20.89
C PRO A 56 9.64 15.13 20.63
N GLY A 57 8.47 15.15 21.26
CA GLY A 57 7.46 16.19 21.12
C GLY A 57 6.67 16.21 19.79
N ALA A 58 6.99 15.34 18.83
CA ALA A 58 6.36 15.31 17.51
C ALA A 58 6.06 13.89 16.98
N THR A 59 6.02 12.89 17.86
CA THR A 59 5.69 11.52 17.49
C THR A 59 4.20 11.38 17.18
N SER A 60 3.85 10.91 15.99
CA SER A 60 2.47 10.68 15.58
C SER A 60 1.84 9.51 16.34
N VAL A 61 0.55 9.62 16.67
CA VAL A 61 -0.26 8.47 17.13
C VAL A 61 -0.64 7.51 16.00
N VAL A 62 -0.47 7.95 14.74
CA VAL A 62 -0.71 7.12 13.55
C VAL A 62 0.52 6.28 13.27
N ARG A 63 0.34 5.00 13.13
CA ARG A 63 1.38 4.03 12.81
C ARG A 63 1.42 3.75 11.31
N CYS A 64 2.50 3.19 10.81
CA CYS A 64 2.62 2.78 9.40
C CYS A 64 1.53 1.78 9.02
N ILE A 65 1.23 0.80 9.89
CA ILE A 65 0.16 -0.18 9.67
C ILE A 65 -1.20 0.49 9.48
N ASP A 66 -1.50 1.54 10.23
CA ASP A 66 -2.77 2.25 10.12
C ASP A 66 -2.95 2.93 8.76
N VAL A 67 -1.87 3.42 8.17
CA VAL A 67 -1.86 4.01 6.82
C VAL A 67 -1.93 2.93 5.75
N GLY A 68 -1.11 1.88 5.85
CA GLY A 68 -1.09 0.77 4.90
C GLY A 68 -2.44 0.08 4.79
N ASP A 69 -3.07 -0.18 5.93
CA ASP A 69 -4.37 -0.83 5.99
C ASP A 69 -5.50 0.07 5.49
N LEU A 70 -5.40 1.39 5.77
CA LEU A 70 -6.35 2.38 5.23
C LEU A 70 -6.28 2.45 3.70
N VAL A 71 -5.07 2.53 3.13
CA VAL A 71 -4.86 2.52 1.67
C VAL A 71 -5.44 1.24 1.07
N THR A 72 -5.14 0.08 1.67
CA THR A 72 -5.62 -1.23 1.21
C THR A 72 -7.14 -1.32 1.25
N ALA A 73 -7.76 -0.94 2.37
CA ALA A 73 -9.21 -0.95 2.52
C ALA A 73 -9.90 -0.01 1.53
N SER A 74 -9.29 1.15 1.25
CA SER A 74 -9.80 2.13 0.29
C SER A 74 -9.73 1.60 -1.15
N VAL A 75 -8.64 0.94 -1.52
CA VAL A 75 -8.51 0.29 -2.83
C VAL A 75 -9.54 -0.85 -2.96
N LEU A 76 -9.69 -1.70 -1.94
CA LEU A 76 -10.67 -2.79 -1.94
C LEU A 76 -12.11 -2.27 -2.08
N ARG A 77 -12.45 -1.16 -1.41
CA ARG A 77 -13.78 -0.54 -1.49
C ARG A 77 -14.15 -0.14 -2.91
N LYS A 78 -13.21 0.45 -3.65
CA LYS A 78 -13.40 0.88 -5.04
C LYS A 78 -13.22 -0.24 -6.05
N ASN A 79 -12.46 -1.26 -5.69
CA ASN A 79 -12.11 -2.40 -6.53
C ASN A 79 -12.49 -3.71 -5.82
N PRO A 80 -13.80 -4.05 -5.73
CA PRO A 80 -14.28 -5.17 -4.90
C PRO A 80 -13.74 -6.55 -5.32
N LYS A 81 -13.17 -6.66 -6.51
CA LYS A 81 -12.53 -7.88 -7.00
C LYS A 81 -11.01 -7.91 -6.75
N ALA A 82 -10.45 -6.86 -6.13
CA ALA A 82 -9.04 -6.84 -5.80
C ALA A 82 -8.71 -7.96 -4.79
N ARG A 83 -7.62 -8.67 -5.06
CA ARG A 83 -7.10 -9.69 -4.15
C ARG A 83 -6.24 -9.00 -3.09
N VAL A 84 -6.66 -9.03 -1.85
CA VAL A 84 -5.85 -8.52 -0.74
C VAL A 84 -4.99 -9.65 -0.18
N MET A 85 -3.70 -9.43 -0.08
CA MET A 85 -2.68 -10.39 0.33
C MET A 85 -1.79 -9.79 1.42
N PRO A 86 -2.28 -9.66 2.67
CA PRO A 86 -1.46 -9.15 3.77
C PRO A 86 -0.26 -10.07 3.97
N PHE A 87 0.89 -9.50 4.27
CA PHE A 87 2.10 -10.29 4.42
C PHE A 87 3.01 -9.83 5.57
N GLU A 88 3.77 -10.78 6.07
CA GLU A 88 4.88 -10.62 6.99
C GLU A 88 6.05 -11.51 6.52
N VAL A 89 6.47 -12.57 7.23
CA VAL A 89 7.38 -13.61 6.70
C VAL A 89 6.73 -14.42 5.57
N GLY A 90 5.41 -14.50 5.53
CA GLY A 90 4.59 -15.14 4.51
C GLY A 90 3.28 -14.38 4.33
N VAL A 91 2.48 -14.80 3.34
CA VAL A 91 1.13 -14.24 3.14
C VAL A 91 0.22 -14.73 4.27
N ARG A 92 -0.59 -13.80 4.81
CA ARG A 92 -1.58 -14.07 5.85
C ARG A 92 -2.98 -14.09 5.24
N GLU A 93 -3.84 -14.93 5.78
CA GLU A 93 -5.26 -14.91 5.41
C GLU A 93 -5.98 -13.75 6.10
N ALA A 94 -6.86 -13.07 5.36
CA ALA A 94 -7.72 -12.02 5.88
C ALA A 94 -9.12 -12.14 5.29
N THR A 95 -10.14 -12.10 6.14
CA THR A 95 -11.54 -12.05 5.71
C THR A 95 -12.01 -10.62 5.66
N LEU A 96 -11.91 -10.02 4.48
CA LEU A 96 -12.28 -8.64 4.21
C LEU A 96 -13.50 -8.59 3.29
N GLU A 97 -14.40 -7.64 3.58
CA GLU A 97 -15.58 -7.40 2.78
C GLU A 97 -15.54 -5.99 2.19
N ALA A 98 -15.57 -5.87 0.86
CA ALA A 98 -15.51 -4.57 0.19
C ALA A 98 -16.64 -3.61 0.61
N ARG A 99 -17.74 -4.12 1.15
CA ARG A 99 -18.88 -3.33 1.64
C ARG A 99 -18.74 -2.89 3.10
N ASP A 100 -17.84 -3.50 3.86
CA ASP A 100 -17.55 -3.04 5.23
C ASP A 100 -16.96 -1.64 5.20
N THR A 101 -17.07 -0.92 6.32
CA THR A 101 -16.42 0.39 6.42
C THR A 101 -14.91 0.26 6.24
N ILE A 102 -14.27 1.32 5.73
CA ILE A 102 -12.82 1.34 5.54
C ILE A 102 -12.12 1.04 6.86
N LEU A 103 -12.60 1.65 7.95
CA LEU A 103 -12.01 1.45 9.28
C LEU A 103 -12.19 0.02 9.78
N THR A 104 -13.32 -0.64 9.48
CA THR A 104 -13.54 -2.04 9.83
C THR A 104 -12.51 -2.94 9.14
N ASN A 105 -12.33 -2.78 7.83
CA ASN A 105 -11.35 -3.55 7.08
C ASN A 105 -9.91 -3.25 7.52
N ALA A 106 -9.58 -1.97 7.75
CA ALA A 106 -8.27 -1.59 8.26
C ALA A 106 -8.00 -2.19 9.65
N ALA A 107 -8.99 -2.20 10.55
CA ALA A 107 -8.84 -2.83 11.86
C ALA A 107 -8.63 -4.35 11.77
N LYS A 108 -9.31 -5.04 10.85
CA LYS A 108 -9.11 -6.48 10.59
C LYS A 108 -7.68 -6.76 10.12
N LEU A 109 -7.13 -5.92 9.23
CA LEU A 109 -5.74 -6.05 8.76
C LEU A 109 -4.74 -5.78 9.89
N ALA A 110 -4.91 -4.69 10.64
CA ALA A 110 -4.03 -4.34 11.76
C ALA A 110 -3.97 -5.42 12.85
N ALA A 111 -5.01 -6.24 12.97
CA ALA A 111 -5.05 -7.35 13.93
C ALA A 111 -4.20 -8.57 13.50
N LEU A 112 -3.75 -8.64 12.24
CA LEU A 112 -2.93 -9.74 11.72
C LEU A 112 -1.44 -9.58 12.04
N GLY A 113 -1.01 -8.41 12.46
CA GLY A 113 0.38 -7.98 12.52
C GLY A 113 1.26 -8.76 13.50
N GLY A 114 2.57 -8.74 13.27
CA GLY A 114 3.54 -9.13 14.27
C GLY A 114 4.86 -9.76 13.84
N GLY A 115 5.01 -10.36 12.68
CA GLY A 115 6.22 -11.09 12.29
C GLY A 115 7.35 -10.25 11.67
N GLY A 116 8.33 -10.92 11.10
CA GLY A 116 9.36 -10.30 10.25
C GLY A 116 8.79 -9.91 8.88
N THR A 117 9.58 -9.26 8.03
CA THR A 117 9.14 -8.78 6.72
C THR A 117 9.80 -9.56 5.59
N ASN A 118 9.00 -10.15 4.70
CA ASN A 118 9.44 -10.81 3.48
C ASN A 118 8.68 -10.25 2.27
N CYS A 119 9.23 -9.24 1.62
CA CYS A 119 8.60 -8.58 0.47
C CYS A 119 8.45 -9.49 -0.77
N SER A 120 9.17 -10.61 -0.86
CA SER A 120 8.99 -11.56 -1.96
C SER A 120 7.80 -12.50 -1.79
N ALA A 121 7.28 -12.67 -0.55
CA ALA A 121 6.25 -13.66 -0.23
C ALA A 121 4.95 -13.51 -1.04
N PRO A 122 4.37 -12.31 -1.23
CA PRO A 122 3.14 -12.17 -2.02
C PRO A 122 3.34 -12.56 -3.48
N LEU A 123 4.46 -12.15 -4.11
CA LEU A 123 4.75 -12.51 -5.50
C LEU A 123 5.02 -14.01 -5.65
N ALA A 124 5.72 -14.63 -4.70
CA ALA A 124 5.94 -16.07 -4.68
C ALA A 124 4.61 -16.83 -4.57
N ALA A 125 3.69 -16.36 -3.71
CA ALA A 125 2.36 -16.96 -3.57
C ALA A 125 1.52 -16.82 -4.86
N LEU A 126 1.54 -15.65 -5.52
CA LEU A 126 0.90 -15.45 -6.83
C LEU A 126 1.49 -16.40 -7.87
N ASN A 127 2.82 -16.53 -7.90
CA ASN A 127 3.51 -17.43 -8.82
C ASN A 127 3.15 -18.90 -8.58
N ALA A 128 3.12 -19.34 -7.33
CA ALA A 128 2.72 -20.71 -6.96
C ALA A 128 1.27 -21.02 -7.33
N ALA A 129 0.38 -20.04 -7.23
CA ALA A 129 -1.02 -20.16 -7.63
C ALA A 129 -1.25 -20.01 -9.15
N GLY A 130 -0.20 -19.77 -9.96
CA GLY A 130 -0.34 -19.51 -11.40
C GLY A 130 -1.00 -18.19 -11.76
N LEU A 131 -1.17 -17.29 -10.77
CA LEU A 131 -1.84 -16.00 -10.95
C LEU A 131 -0.84 -14.93 -11.44
N ALA A 132 -1.30 -14.05 -12.31
CA ALA A 132 -0.51 -12.94 -12.84
C ALA A 132 -1.40 -11.70 -13.01
N PRO A 133 -1.75 -11.00 -11.93
CA PRO A 133 -2.56 -9.81 -11.97
C PRO A 133 -1.92 -8.70 -12.82
N ASP A 134 -2.77 -7.82 -13.37
CA ASP A 134 -2.34 -6.70 -14.21
C ASP A 134 -1.66 -5.60 -13.40
N LEU A 135 -2.06 -5.46 -12.13
CA LEU A 135 -1.47 -4.51 -11.19
C LEU A 135 -1.23 -5.18 -9.84
N VAL A 136 -0.02 -5.06 -9.33
CA VAL A 136 0.34 -5.45 -7.96
C VAL A 136 0.75 -4.20 -7.19
N ILE A 137 0.16 -3.97 -6.03
CA ILE A 137 0.43 -2.81 -5.17
C ILE A 137 0.97 -3.31 -3.84
N PHE A 138 2.17 -2.94 -3.50
CA PHE A 138 2.75 -3.13 -2.17
C PHE A 138 2.63 -1.86 -1.34
N VAL A 139 2.33 -2.00 -0.05
CA VAL A 139 2.31 -0.89 0.90
C VAL A 139 3.09 -1.35 2.14
N SER A 140 4.25 -0.72 2.41
CA SER A 140 5.18 -1.14 3.46
C SER A 140 5.92 0.07 4.03
N ASP A 141 6.63 -0.10 5.15
CA ASP A 141 7.59 0.86 5.69
C ASP A 141 9.02 0.67 5.11
N ASN A 142 9.14 -0.19 4.08
CA ASN A 142 10.40 -0.52 3.40
C ASN A 142 11.47 -1.20 4.29
N GLN A 143 11.06 -1.86 5.37
CA GLN A 143 11.99 -2.57 6.27
C GLN A 143 11.89 -4.08 6.09
N SER A 144 12.47 -4.64 5.03
CA SER A 144 12.53 -6.09 4.83
C SER A 144 13.73 -6.72 5.56
N TRP A 145 13.46 -7.50 6.60
CA TRP A 145 14.51 -8.16 7.42
C TRP A 145 14.87 -9.57 6.94
N VAL A 146 13.91 -10.29 6.34
CA VAL A 146 14.10 -11.69 5.94
C VAL A 146 15.00 -11.81 4.73
N ASP A 147 14.81 -10.91 3.74
CA ASP A 147 15.65 -10.87 2.54
C ASP A 147 16.99 -10.14 2.78
N GLY A 148 17.13 -9.42 3.90
CA GLY A 148 18.22 -8.47 4.19
C GLY A 148 19.57 -9.10 4.58
N ARG A 149 19.62 -10.36 4.94
CA ARG A 149 20.85 -11.00 5.45
C ARG A 149 22.03 -11.06 4.47
N GLN A 150 21.86 -10.69 3.20
CA GLN A 150 22.93 -10.74 2.20
C GLN A 150 22.92 -9.60 1.16
N GLY A 151 22.28 -8.47 1.40
CA GLY A 151 22.18 -7.40 0.39
C GLY A 151 21.35 -7.78 -0.85
N ARG A 152 20.48 -8.78 -0.74
CA ARG A 152 19.71 -9.38 -1.86
C ARG A 152 18.21 -9.10 -1.81
N GLN A 153 17.74 -8.16 -0.99
CA GLN A 153 16.30 -7.87 -0.80
C GLN A 153 15.59 -7.57 -2.12
N ALA A 154 16.10 -6.59 -2.86
CA ALA A 154 15.56 -6.26 -4.18
C ALA A 154 15.68 -7.43 -5.16
N THR A 155 16.60 -8.37 -4.94
CA THR A 155 16.87 -9.46 -5.87
C THR A 155 15.82 -10.58 -5.78
N ALA A 156 15.39 -10.98 -4.58
CA ALA A 156 14.38 -12.04 -4.41
C ALA A 156 13.00 -11.56 -4.90
N MET A 157 12.57 -10.37 -4.49
CA MET A 157 11.32 -9.76 -4.95
C MET A 157 11.32 -9.58 -6.47
N MET A 158 12.43 -9.08 -7.06
CA MET A 158 12.55 -8.87 -8.50
C MET A 158 12.66 -10.17 -9.30
N ALA A 159 13.20 -11.25 -8.70
CA ALA A 159 13.16 -12.58 -9.33
C ALA A 159 11.72 -13.10 -9.43
N GLU A 160 10.94 -12.98 -8.35
CA GLU A 160 9.52 -13.34 -8.36
C GLU A 160 8.70 -12.45 -9.31
N TRP A 161 9.01 -11.14 -9.36
CA TRP A 161 8.42 -10.24 -10.32
C TRP A 161 8.71 -10.65 -11.76
N GLY A 162 9.96 -11.04 -12.07
CA GLY A 162 10.35 -11.56 -13.38
C GLY A 162 9.56 -12.81 -13.79
N ARG A 163 9.29 -13.73 -12.86
CA ARG A 163 8.46 -14.93 -13.09
C ARG A 163 7.00 -14.57 -13.41
N LEU A 164 6.43 -13.60 -12.67
CA LEU A 164 5.08 -13.10 -12.93
C LEU A 164 5.00 -12.43 -14.30
N LYS A 165 5.98 -11.59 -14.64
CA LYS A 165 6.07 -10.90 -15.94
C LYS A 165 6.21 -11.86 -17.12
N ALA A 166 6.78 -13.04 -16.94
CA ALA A 166 6.84 -14.06 -17.99
C ALA A 166 5.43 -14.55 -18.40
N ARG A 167 4.45 -14.51 -17.48
CA ARG A 167 3.05 -14.89 -17.74
C ARG A 167 2.18 -13.70 -18.13
N ASN A 168 2.43 -12.50 -17.58
CA ASN A 168 1.73 -11.27 -17.94
C ASN A 168 2.73 -10.14 -18.20
N ARG A 169 3.12 -9.97 -19.47
CA ARG A 169 4.09 -8.94 -19.88
C ARG A 169 3.60 -7.51 -19.63
N ALA A 170 2.29 -7.30 -19.58
CA ALA A 170 1.69 -5.99 -19.33
C ALA A 170 1.59 -5.66 -17.84
N ALA A 171 1.77 -6.64 -16.93
CA ALA A 171 1.68 -6.42 -15.48
C ALA A 171 2.55 -5.26 -15.01
N LYS A 172 2.07 -4.53 -14.02
CA LYS A 172 2.74 -3.39 -13.39
C LYS A 172 2.84 -3.59 -11.89
N LEU A 173 3.93 -3.08 -11.31
CA LEU A 173 4.23 -3.16 -9.89
C LEU A 173 4.29 -1.74 -9.33
N VAL A 174 3.56 -1.49 -8.25
CA VAL A 174 3.63 -0.25 -7.47
C VAL A 174 4.09 -0.60 -6.07
N CYS A 175 5.08 0.12 -5.57
CA CYS A 175 5.58 0.01 -4.20
C CYS A 175 5.40 1.35 -3.50
N ILE A 176 4.61 1.38 -2.44
CA ILE A 176 4.38 2.56 -1.60
C ILE A 176 5.20 2.39 -0.33
N ASP A 177 6.21 3.24 -0.15
CA ASP A 177 7.06 3.30 1.03
C ASP A 177 6.52 4.37 1.97
N ILE A 178 5.79 3.98 3.01
CA ILE A 178 5.17 4.91 3.98
C ILE A 178 6.23 5.75 4.70
N GLN A 179 7.37 5.15 5.02
CA GLN A 179 8.55 5.83 5.55
C GLN A 179 9.69 5.69 4.54
N PRO A 180 9.81 6.60 3.56
CA PRO A 180 10.84 6.48 2.54
C PRO A 180 12.24 6.57 3.17
N LEU A 181 13.04 5.54 2.90
CA LEU A 181 14.45 5.42 3.27
C LEU A 181 15.34 5.74 2.04
N GLY A 182 16.66 5.62 2.17
CA GLY A 182 17.60 5.77 1.06
C GLY A 182 17.56 4.62 0.03
N THR A 183 16.72 3.61 0.25
CA THR A 183 16.51 2.45 -0.63
C THR A 183 15.04 2.31 -0.98
N THR A 184 14.73 1.63 -2.09
CA THR A 184 13.37 1.32 -2.53
C THR A 184 13.07 -0.17 -2.38
N GLN A 185 11.80 -0.55 -2.26
CA GLN A 185 11.36 -1.96 -2.18
C GLN A 185 11.69 -2.74 -3.46
N ALA A 186 11.60 -2.09 -4.61
CA ALA A 186 11.83 -2.69 -5.91
C ALA A 186 12.81 -1.86 -6.75
N ALA A 187 13.59 -2.54 -7.61
CA ALA A 187 14.49 -1.87 -8.53
C ALA A 187 13.71 -1.01 -9.54
N GLU A 188 14.25 0.16 -9.88
CA GLU A 188 13.66 1.05 -10.87
C GLU A 188 13.58 0.38 -12.26
N ARG A 189 12.37 0.33 -12.81
CA ARG A 189 12.08 -0.22 -14.13
C ARG A 189 10.87 0.50 -14.72
N ARG A 190 10.67 0.41 -16.02
CA ARG A 190 9.47 0.98 -16.69
C ARG A 190 8.15 0.37 -16.23
N ASP A 191 8.18 -0.84 -15.70
CA ASP A 191 7.03 -1.58 -15.19
C ASP A 191 6.93 -1.57 -13.65
N VAL A 192 7.75 -0.73 -12.99
CA VAL A 192 7.80 -0.55 -11.53
C VAL A 192 7.71 0.92 -11.19
N LEU A 193 6.80 1.27 -10.30
CA LEU A 193 6.66 2.61 -9.72
C LEU A 193 6.93 2.54 -8.23
N ASN A 194 7.97 3.24 -7.76
CA ASN A 194 8.24 3.41 -6.34
C ASN A 194 7.72 4.79 -5.90
N ILE A 195 6.89 4.83 -4.86
CA ILE A 195 6.28 6.04 -4.30
C ILE A 195 6.74 6.18 -2.86
N GLY A 196 7.37 7.30 -2.51
CA GLY A 196 7.77 7.61 -1.15
C GLY A 196 6.76 8.49 -0.44
N GLY A 197 6.31 8.06 0.74
CA GLY A 197 5.31 8.76 1.53
C GLY A 197 3.87 8.37 1.16
N PHE A 198 2.91 9.11 1.72
CA PHE A 198 1.49 8.86 1.49
C PHE A 198 0.71 10.19 1.48
N SER A 199 -0.12 10.35 0.47
CA SER A 199 -1.08 11.44 0.31
C SER A 199 -2.17 10.99 -0.65
N ASP A 200 -3.25 11.75 -0.82
CA ASP A 200 -4.32 11.43 -1.76
C ASP A 200 -3.81 11.36 -3.22
N GLN A 201 -2.74 12.09 -3.55
CA GLN A 201 -2.10 12.07 -4.86
C GLN A 201 -1.51 10.69 -5.24
N VAL A 202 -1.23 9.82 -4.26
CA VAL A 202 -0.77 8.45 -4.51
C VAL A 202 -1.75 7.68 -5.38
N PHE A 203 -3.05 7.88 -5.17
CA PHE A 203 -4.09 7.19 -5.93
C PHE A 203 -4.12 7.62 -7.41
N ASP A 204 -3.92 8.90 -7.69
CA ASP A 204 -3.83 9.42 -9.07
C ASP A 204 -2.59 8.87 -9.77
N GLN A 205 -1.44 8.83 -9.07
CA GLN A 205 -0.20 8.26 -9.60
C GLN A 205 -0.37 6.76 -9.92
N ILE A 206 -1.02 6.00 -9.04
CA ILE A 206 -1.31 4.58 -9.28
C ILE A 206 -2.19 4.43 -10.53
N ALA A 207 -3.24 5.24 -10.67
CA ALA A 207 -4.15 5.18 -11.80
C ALA A 207 -3.45 5.54 -13.12
N ASP A 208 -2.64 6.59 -13.12
CA ASP A 208 -1.89 7.04 -14.29
C ASP A 208 -0.85 6.02 -14.72
N PHE A 209 -0.13 5.46 -13.75
CA PHE A 209 0.83 4.40 -14.02
C PHE A 209 0.12 3.14 -14.53
N ALA A 210 -0.93 2.68 -13.88
CA ALA A 210 -1.71 1.52 -14.31
C ALA A 210 -2.25 1.68 -15.73
N ALA A 211 -2.71 2.88 -16.09
CA ALA A 211 -3.20 3.19 -17.44
C ALA A 211 -2.09 3.42 -18.48
N GLY A 212 -0.80 3.41 -18.08
CA GLY A 212 0.31 3.68 -19.00
C GLY A 212 0.48 5.15 -19.39
N ARG A 213 -0.12 6.07 -18.64
CA ARG A 213 -0.05 7.53 -18.93
C ARG A 213 1.24 8.18 -18.44
N MET A 214 2.02 7.53 -17.58
CA MET A 214 3.31 8.03 -17.09
C MET A 214 4.43 7.78 -18.10
N GLY A 215 4.41 8.51 -19.22
CA GLY A 215 5.49 8.52 -20.20
C GLY A 215 6.70 9.39 -19.76
N PRO A 216 7.81 9.39 -20.52
CA PRO A 216 9.01 10.16 -20.18
C PRO A 216 8.74 11.65 -19.93
N ASP A 217 7.76 12.24 -20.61
CA ASP A 217 7.41 13.67 -20.51
C ASP A 217 6.25 13.92 -19.51
N HIS A 218 5.79 12.92 -18.79
CA HIS A 218 4.64 13.04 -17.86
C HIS A 218 4.86 14.18 -16.86
N TRP A 219 5.97 14.17 -16.14
CA TRP A 219 6.28 15.18 -15.13
C TRP A 219 6.51 16.56 -15.72
N VAL A 220 7.14 16.63 -16.90
CA VAL A 220 7.31 17.88 -17.64
C VAL A 220 5.96 18.46 -18.02
N GLY A 221 5.03 17.62 -18.47
CA GLY A 221 3.65 18.02 -18.78
C GLY A 221 2.91 18.53 -17.55
N GLN A 222 3.02 17.84 -16.41
CA GLN A 222 2.42 18.27 -15.14
C GLN A 222 2.97 19.63 -14.68
N ILE A 223 4.30 19.82 -14.72
CA ILE A 223 4.93 21.10 -14.34
C ILE A 223 4.45 22.23 -15.25
N ARG A 224 4.37 22.00 -16.56
CA ARG A 224 3.90 23.01 -17.53
C ARG A 224 2.42 23.36 -17.39
N ALA A 225 1.61 22.44 -16.85
CA ALA A 225 0.18 22.64 -16.62
C ALA A 225 -0.11 23.48 -15.36
N VAL A 226 0.88 23.69 -14.48
CA VAL A 226 0.72 24.58 -13.32
C VAL A 226 0.64 26.02 -13.82
N ALA A 227 -0.55 26.63 -13.68
CA ALA A 227 -0.71 28.07 -13.92
C ALA A 227 0.02 28.84 -12.81
N LEU A 228 0.94 29.71 -13.19
CA LEU A 228 1.62 30.64 -12.30
C LEU A 228 0.78 31.89 -12.11
#